data_e955fb99c243147750b69c95f27acc68
#
_entry.id   e955fb99c243147750b69c95f27acc68
#
_cell.length_a   1.000
_cell.length_b   1.000
_cell.length_c   1.000
_cell.angle_alpha   90.00
_cell.angle_beta   90.00
_cell.angle_gamma   90.00
#
_symmetry.space_group_name_H-M   'P 1'
#
loop_
_entity.id
_entity.type
_entity.pdbx_description
1 polymer ?
#
loop_
_entity_poly.entity_id
_entity_poly.type
_entity_poly.pdbx_seq_one_letter_code
_entity_poly.pdbx_strand_id
1 'polypeptide(L)'
;MNSSTPIVLASSSPYRKELLERLNIPFTCQSPNIDESLLNQEAPETYVERLDIAKATALAEIYPEHLIIGSDQCSVVASDIVGKPGTRQAAIAQLETCSGKTLTFFTGLALINPLSGWQRAAVSRFEVTFRDLNRAEI
;
A
#
# COMPACT_ATOMS: atom_id res chain seq x y z
N MET A 1 -17.69 -0.57 -16.34
CA MET A 1 -17.00 -1.87 -16.27
C MET A 1 -18.04 -2.99 -16.31
N ASN A 2 -17.76 -3.99 -17.10
CA ASN A 2 -18.64 -5.15 -17.20
C ASN A 2 -18.53 -5.97 -15.90
N SER A 3 -19.68 -6.40 -15.34
CA SER A 3 -19.71 -7.20 -14.12
C SER A 3 -19.04 -8.57 -14.29
N SER A 4 -18.85 -9.03 -15.51
CA SER A 4 -18.17 -10.29 -15.79
C SER A 4 -16.63 -10.15 -15.87
N THR A 5 -16.08 -8.94 -15.78
CA THR A 5 -14.64 -8.74 -15.79
C THR A 5 -14.03 -9.29 -14.49
N PRO A 6 -13.13 -10.28 -14.57
CA PRO A 6 -12.53 -10.82 -13.36
C PRO A 6 -11.56 -9.82 -12.75
N ILE A 7 -11.42 -9.89 -11.42
CA ILE A 7 -10.61 -8.97 -10.64
C ILE A 7 -9.51 -9.74 -9.91
N VAL A 8 -8.29 -9.20 -9.93
CA VAL A 8 -7.19 -9.72 -9.13
C VAL A 8 -6.62 -8.60 -8.25
N LEU A 9 -6.42 -8.90 -6.98
CA LEU A 9 -5.78 -8.00 -6.04
C LEU A 9 -4.30 -8.36 -5.95
N ALA A 10 -3.43 -7.44 -6.35
CA ALA A 10 -1.99 -7.60 -6.31
C ALA A 10 -1.46 -7.28 -4.91
N SER A 11 -1.72 -8.18 -3.96
CA SER A 11 -1.34 -7.98 -2.58
C SER A 11 -1.31 -9.29 -1.82
N SER A 12 -0.41 -9.39 -0.84
CA SER A 12 -0.39 -10.46 0.14
C SER A 12 -1.00 -10.02 1.48
N SER A 13 -1.51 -8.80 1.57
CA SER A 13 -2.06 -8.25 2.81
C SER A 13 -3.43 -8.84 3.14
N PRO A 14 -3.59 -9.55 4.27
CA PRO A 14 -4.91 -10.03 4.69
C PRO A 14 -5.90 -8.89 4.95
N TYR A 15 -5.41 -7.75 5.40
CA TYR A 15 -6.23 -6.58 5.70
C TYR A 15 -6.85 -6.01 4.41
N ARG A 16 -6.07 -5.87 3.36
CA ARG A 16 -6.58 -5.38 2.07
C ARG A 16 -7.56 -6.37 1.46
N LYS A 17 -7.27 -7.66 1.59
CA LYS A 17 -8.18 -8.70 1.14
C LYS A 17 -9.53 -8.59 1.84
N GLU A 18 -9.52 -8.43 3.16
CA GLU A 18 -10.73 -8.29 3.95
C GLU A 18 -11.55 -7.06 3.54
N LEU A 19 -10.88 -5.92 3.30
CA LEU A 19 -11.55 -4.72 2.86
C LEU A 19 -12.26 -4.91 1.52
N LEU A 20 -11.61 -5.58 0.58
CA LEU A 20 -12.19 -5.84 -0.73
C LEU A 20 -13.34 -6.85 -0.64
N GLU A 21 -13.27 -7.81 0.26
CA GLU A 21 -14.34 -8.78 0.49
C GLU A 21 -15.64 -8.12 0.93
N ARG A 22 -15.55 -6.98 1.61
CA ARG A 22 -16.73 -6.23 2.07
C ARG A 22 -17.57 -5.68 0.91
N LEU A 23 -17.02 -5.60 -0.28
CA LEU A 23 -17.73 -5.13 -1.46
C LEU A 23 -18.56 -6.22 -2.11
N ASN A 24 -18.46 -7.48 -1.64
CA ASN A 24 -19.17 -8.64 -2.18
C ASN A 24 -18.90 -8.86 -3.66
N ILE A 25 -17.70 -8.54 -4.11
CA ILE A 25 -17.25 -8.75 -5.49
C ILE A 25 -16.28 -9.91 -5.51
N PRO A 26 -16.47 -10.92 -6.38
CA PRO A 26 -15.50 -12.02 -6.46
C PRO A 26 -14.16 -11.52 -7.01
N PHE A 27 -13.07 -11.98 -6.40
CA PHE A 27 -11.72 -11.62 -6.82
C PHE A 27 -10.72 -12.69 -6.40
N THR A 28 -9.54 -12.64 -7.02
CA THR A 28 -8.41 -13.51 -6.69
C THR A 28 -7.30 -12.65 -6.10
N CYS A 29 -6.53 -13.20 -5.17
CA CYS A 29 -5.35 -12.52 -4.64
C CYS A 29 -4.09 -13.18 -5.17
N GLN A 30 -3.11 -12.37 -5.55
CA GLN A 30 -1.80 -12.84 -5.99
C GLN A 30 -0.76 -11.86 -5.48
N SER A 31 0.24 -12.36 -4.76
CA SER A 31 1.34 -11.51 -4.29
C SER A 31 2.22 -11.12 -5.46
N PRO A 32 2.42 -9.83 -5.72
CA PRO A 32 3.36 -9.39 -6.74
C PRO A 32 4.79 -9.48 -6.21
N ASN A 33 5.73 -9.82 -7.08
CA ASN A 33 7.14 -9.87 -6.73
C ASN A 33 7.84 -8.69 -7.40
N ILE A 34 8.01 -7.60 -6.66
CA ILE A 34 8.64 -6.37 -7.16
C ILE A 34 9.67 -5.87 -6.17
N ASP A 35 10.58 -5.03 -6.65
CA ASP A 35 11.53 -4.32 -5.81
C ASP A 35 10.84 -3.10 -5.19
N GLU A 36 10.71 -3.08 -3.87
CA GLU A 36 10.05 -2.00 -3.14
C GLU A 36 11.05 -0.97 -2.59
N SER A 37 12.29 -0.99 -3.07
CA SER A 37 13.31 -0.06 -2.61
C SER A 37 12.94 1.39 -2.93
N LEU A 38 13.22 2.29 -1.98
CA LEU A 38 13.02 3.72 -2.16
C LEU A 38 14.10 4.26 -3.10
N LEU A 39 13.68 5.04 -4.10
CA LEU A 39 14.62 5.74 -4.97
C LEU A 39 15.13 6.99 -4.27
N ASN A 40 16.33 7.45 -4.67
CA ASN A 40 16.97 8.62 -4.05
C ASN A 40 16.08 9.86 -4.20
N GLN A 41 15.80 10.53 -3.07
CA GLN A 41 15.02 11.76 -3.00
C GLN A 41 13.57 11.61 -3.51
N GLU A 42 13.04 10.41 -3.47
CA GLU A 42 11.67 10.17 -3.89
C GLU A 42 10.69 10.66 -2.82
N ALA A 43 9.72 11.48 -3.23
CA ALA A 43 8.66 11.95 -2.31
C ALA A 43 7.74 10.78 -1.92
N PRO A 44 7.15 10.81 -0.70
CA PRO A 44 6.28 9.71 -0.25
C PRO A 44 5.12 9.41 -1.19
N GLU A 45 4.46 10.43 -1.71
CA GLU A 45 3.33 10.25 -2.64
C GLU A 45 3.80 9.60 -3.94
N THR A 46 4.93 10.03 -4.46
CA THR A 46 5.52 9.46 -5.68
C THR A 46 5.95 8.01 -5.45
N TYR A 47 6.54 7.73 -4.30
CA TYR A 47 6.97 6.39 -3.92
C TYR A 47 5.77 5.42 -3.86
N VAL A 48 4.71 5.81 -3.15
CA VAL A 48 3.51 4.99 -3.01
C VAL A 48 2.83 4.76 -4.36
N GLU A 49 2.69 5.79 -5.17
CA GLU A 49 2.07 5.67 -6.49
C GLU A 49 2.89 4.77 -7.40
N ARG A 50 4.20 4.92 -7.38
CA ARG A 50 5.10 4.07 -8.17
C ARG A 50 4.95 2.60 -7.77
N LEU A 51 4.90 2.32 -6.48
CA LEU A 51 4.78 0.95 -6.00
C LEU A 51 3.43 0.33 -6.29
N ASP A 52 2.33 1.07 -6.12
CA ASP A 52 1.02 0.49 -6.38
C ASP A 52 0.81 0.20 -7.87
N ILE A 53 1.33 1.04 -8.75
CA ILE A 53 1.32 0.79 -10.19
C ILE A 53 2.23 -0.40 -10.53
N ALA A 54 3.42 -0.46 -9.92
CA ALA A 54 4.34 -1.56 -10.16
C ALA A 54 3.77 -2.90 -9.72
N LYS A 55 3.08 -2.94 -8.58
CA LYS A 55 2.44 -4.15 -8.09
C LYS A 55 1.35 -4.64 -9.05
N ALA A 56 0.54 -3.73 -9.55
CA ALA A 56 -0.50 -4.08 -10.52
C ALA A 56 0.11 -4.52 -11.85
N THR A 57 1.11 -3.79 -12.34
CA THR A 57 1.77 -4.08 -13.61
C THR A 57 2.49 -5.44 -13.59
N ALA A 58 3.05 -5.82 -12.44
CA ALA A 58 3.75 -7.09 -12.30
C ALA A 58 2.85 -8.29 -12.59
N LEU A 59 1.54 -8.16 -12.41
CA LEU A 59 0.59 -9.24 -12.68
C LEU A 59 -0.05 -9.16 -14.05
N ALA A 60 0.25 -8.15 -14.86
CA ALA A 60 -0.40 -7.94 -16.14
C ALA A 60 -0.17 -9.10 -17.12
N GLU A 61 1.01 -9.71 -17.10
CA GLU A 61 1.33 -10.84 -17.98
C GLU A 61 0.63 -12.12 -17.55
N ILE A 62 0.41 -12.27 -16.23
CA ILE A 62 -0.25 -13.46 -15.67
C ILE A 62 -1.77 -13.36 -15.80
N TYR A 63 -2.30 -12.15 -15.69
CA TYR A 63 -3.74 -11.89 -15.70
C TYR A 63 -4.10 -10.84 -16.77
N PRO A 64 -3.86 -11.14 -18.06
CA PRO A 64 -4.04 -10.12 -19.11
C PRO A 64 -5.48 -9.69 -19.36
N GLU A 65 -6.46 -10.47 -18.88
CA GLU A 65 -7.88 -10.18 -19.06
C GLU A 65 -8.55 -9.71 -17.78
N HIS A 66 -7.77 -9.46 -16.72
CA HIS A 66 -8.31 -9.07 -15.42
C HIS A 66 -8.20 -7.56 -15.21
N LEU A 67 -9.11 -7.03 -14.39
CA LEU A 67 -8.87 -5.74 -13.76
C LEU A 67 -7.93 -5.98 -12.57
N ILE A 68 -6.77 -5.36 -12.58
CA ILE A 68 -5.75 -5.56 -11.56
C ILE A 68 -5.74 -4.39 -10.60
N ILE A 69 -5.81 -4.67 -9.31
CA ILE A 69 -5.78 -3.67 -8.26
C ILE A 69 -4.44 -3.77 -7.54
N GLY A 70 -3.64 -2.70 -7.60
CA GLY A 70 -2.43 -2.57 -6.81
C GLY A 70 -2.64 -1.54 -5.72
N SER A 71 -2.07 -1.76 -4.54
CA SER A 71 -2.18 -0.83 -3.44
C SER A 71 -0.92 -0.89 -2.59
N ASP A 72 -0.48 0.27 -2.13
CA ASP A 72 0.63 0.38 -1.21
C ASP A 72 0.38 1.49 -0.21
N GLN A 73 1.17 1.51 0.85
CA GLN A 73 1.06 2.49 1.90
C GLN A 73 2.45 2.76 2.48
N CYS A 74 2.74 4.01 2.76
CA CYS A 74 3.90 4.35 3.56
C CYS A 74 3.52 5.35 4.63
N SER A 75 4.36 5.45 5.66
CA SER A 75 4.17 6.41 6.73
C SER A 75 5.42 7.26 6.89
N VAL A 76 5.22 8.51 7.30
CA VAL A 76 6.28 9.51 7.41
C VAL A 76 6.25 10.14 8.79
N VAL A 77 7.41 10.17 9.45
CA VAL A 77 7.62 10.86 10.73
C VAL A 77 8.82 11.78 10.55
N ALA A 78 8.67 13.05 10.89
CA ALA A 78 9.75 14.04 10.82
C ALA A 78 10.44 14.04 9.44
N SER A 79 9.66 13.95 8.37
CA SER A 79 10.10 13.94 6.96
C SER A 79 10.79 12.67 6.52
N ASP A 80 10.84 11.64 7.36
CA ASP A 80 11.45 10.35 7.02
C ASP A 80 10.39 9.29 6.79
N ILE A 81 10.53 8.53 5.71
CA ILE A 81 9.65 7.39 5.44
C ILE A 81 10.02 6.26 6.41
N VAL A 82 9.00 5.72 7.09
CA VAL A 82 9.17 4.68 8.09
C VAL A 82 8.76 3.34 7.51
N GLY A 83 9.67 2.39 7.49
CA GLY A 83 9.40 1.04 7.00
C GLY A 83 8.68 0.18 8.03
N LYS A 84 8.26 -1.03 7.61
CA LYS A 84 7.65 -2.00 8.52
C LYS A 84 8.68 -2.48 9.54
N PRO A 85 8.32 -2.52 10.85
CA PRO A 85 9.24 -3.06 11.85
C PRO A 85 9.26 -4.58 11.75
N GLY A 86 10.32 -5.21 11.40
CA GLY A 86 10.39 -6.66 11.23
C GLY A 86 10.41 -7.44 12.54
N THR A 87 10.65 -6.79 13.68
CA THR A 87 10.77 -7.44 14.98
C THR A 87 10.01 -6.65 16.04
N ARG A 88 9.79 -7.28 17.22
CA ARG A 88 9.18 -6.60 18.35
C ARG A 88 10.03 -5.41 18.83
N GLN A 89 11.37 -5.59 18.88
CA GLN A 89 12.26 -4.50 19.29
C GLN A 89 12.20 -3.33 18.32
N ALA A 90 12.16 -3.61 17.02
CA ALA A 90 12.05 -2.55 16.02
C ALA A 90 10.69 -1.84 16.11
N ALA A 91 9.61 -2.58 16.43
CA ALA A 91 8.29 -1.98 16.61
C ALA A 91 8.25 -1.04 17.82
N ILE A 92 8.88 -1.45 18.93
CA ILE A 92 8.95 -0.62 20.13
C ILE A 92 9.76 0.66 19.85
N ALA A 93 10.91 0.52 19.19
CA ALA A 93 11.75 1.67 18.84
C ALA A 93 11.01 2.63 17.90
N GLN A 94 10.24 2.10 16.96
CA GLN A 94 9.45 2.90 16.03
C GLN A 94 8.35 3.68 16.76
N LEU A 95 7.65 3.04 17.70
CA LEU A 95 6.63 3.70 18.51
C LEU A 95 7.23 4.78 19.41
N GLU A 96 8.41 4.53 19.99
CA GLU A 96 9.11 5.52 20.78
C GLU A 96 9.45 6.76 19.93
N THR A 97 9.87 6.54 18.68
CA THR A 97 10.17 7.62 17.75
C THR A 97 8.93 8.44 17.41
N CYS A 98 7.76 7.80 17.37
CA CYS A 98 6.49 8.46 17.04
C CYS A 98 5.86 9.19 18.23
N SER A 99 6.32 8.93 19.47
CA SER A 99 5.75 9.54 20.67
C SER A 99 5.73 11.06 20.58
N GLY A 100 4.56 11.66 20.79
CA GLY A 100 4.36 13.11 20.73
C GLY A 100 4.48 13.71 19.35
N LYS A 101 4.56 12.89 18.29
CA LYS A 101 4.75 13.37 16.92
C LYS A 101 3.55 13.04 16.04
N THR A 102 3.46 13.72 14.92
CA THR A 102 2.45 13.44 13.91
C THR A 102 3.02 12.48 12.88
N LEU A 103 2.28 11.38 12.65
CA LEU A 103 2.58 10.40 11.64
C LEU A 103 1.66 10.63 10.44
N THR A 104 2.23 10.79 9.26
CA THR A 104 1.46 10.99 8.04
C THR A 104 1.46 9.69 7.24
N PHE A 105 0.26 9.22 6.89
CA PHE A 105 0.09 8.04 6.04
C PHE A 105 -0.24 8.44 4.62
N PHE A 106 0.43 7.81 3.67
CA PHE A 106 0.12 7.93 2.25
C PHE A 106 -0.32 6.57 1.75
N THR A 107 -1.56 6.48 1.29
CA THR A 107 -2.14 5.23 0.80
C THR A 107 -2.46 5.37 -0.67
N GLY A 108 -1.90 4.48 -1.49
CA GLY A 108 -2.10 4.49 -2.93
C GLY A 108 -3.02 3.38 -3.38
N LEU A 109 -3.67 3.62 -4.51
CA LEU A 109 -4.51 2.65 -5.18
C LEU A 109 -4.29 2.80 -6.69
N ALA A 110 -3.98 1.70 -7.36
CA ALA A 110 -3.85 1.68 -8.81
C ALA A 110 -4.80 0.64 -9.38
N LEU A 111 -5.45 0.99 -10.48
CA LEU A 111 -6.32 0.10 -11.24
C LEU A 111 -5.76 0.02 -12.65
N ILE A 112 -5.54 -1.20 -13.14
CA ILE A 112 -5.01 -1.43 -14.48
C ILE A 112 -5.89 -2.46 -15.19
N ASN A 113 -6.25 -2.16 -16.44
CA ASN A 113 -6.86 -3.13 -17.33
C ASN A 113 -5.88 -3.37 -18.48
N PRO A 114 -5.08 -4.46 -18.44
CA PRO A 114 -4.07 -4.70 -19.46
C PRO A 114 -4.64 -4.85 -20.86
N LEU A 115 -5.84 -5.41 -20.99
CA LEU A 115 -6.46 -5.67 -22.28
C LEU A 115 -6.75 -4.38 -23.04
N SER A 116 -7.26 -3.35 -22.35
CA SER A 116 -7.59 -2.06 -22.96
C SER A 116 -6.48 -1.03 -22.81
N GLY A 117 -5.49 -1.28 -21.97
CA GLY A 117 -4.47 -0.30 -21.64
C GLY A 117 -4.94 0.77 -20.67
N TRP A 118 -6.15 0.65 -20.13
CA TRP A 118 -6.68 1.64 -19.17
C TRP A 118 -5.96 1.55 -17.84
N GLN A 119 -5.60 2.70 -17.30
CA GLN A 119 -4.91 2.79 -16.03
C GLN A 119 -5.35 4.03 -15.28
N ARG A 120 -5.53 3.89 -13.97
CA ARG A 120 -5.80 5.01 -13.08
C ARG A 120 -5.14 4.77 -11.74
N ALA A 121 -4.58 5.84 -11.15
CA ALA A 121 -3.97 5.77 -9.84
C ALA A 121 -4.34 6.99 -9.02
N ALA A 122 -4.42 6.81 -7.70
CA ALA A 122 -4.69 7.90 -6.76
C ALA A 122 -3.94 7.62 -5.46
N VAL A 123 -3.60 8.70 -4.75
CA VAL A 123 -2.96 8.63 -3.44
C VAL A 123 -3.76 9.49 -2.48
N SER A 124 -4.12 8.92 -1.33
CA SER A 124 -4.75 9.68 -0.26
C SER A 124 -3.76 9.85 0.90
N ARG A 125 -3.96 10.92 1.66
CA ARG A 125 -3.11 11.28 2.77
C ARG A 125 -3.97 11.50 4.00
N PHE A 126 -3.53 10.97 5.17
CA PHE A 126 -4.13 11.33 6.44
C PHE A 126 -3.08 11.35 7.53
N GLU A 127 -3.36 12.10 8.59
CA GLU A 127 -2.42 12.32 9.68
C GLU A 127 -2.97 11.77 10.99
N VAL A 128 -2.07 11.18 11.78
CA VAL A 128 -2.36 10.70 13.12
C VAL A 128 -1.34 11.32 14.06
N THR A 129 -1.80 12.05 15.06
CA THR A 129 -0.92 12.63 16.06
C THR A 129 -0.92 11.75 17.30
N PHE A 130 0.24 11.24 17.66
CA PHE A 130 0.40 10.44 18.86
C PHE A 130 0.54 11.36 20.07
N ARG A 131 -0.13 11.00 21.18
CA ARG A 131 0.17 11.60 22.47
C ARG A 131 1.55 11.12 22.94
N ASP A 132 2.08 11.75 23.97
CA ASP A 132 3.31 11.27 24.57
C ASP A 132 3.10 9.87 25.13
N LEU A 133 3.94 8.93 24.71
CA LEU A 133 3.86 7.53 25.10
C LEU A 133 4.97 7.21 26.09
N ASN A 134 4.67 6.47 27.15
CA ASN A 134 5.69 5.91 27.99
C ASN A 134 5.96 4.44 27.59
N ARG A 135 7.06 3.88 28.08
CA ARG A 135 7.46 2.53 27.66
C ARG A 135 6.46 1.45 28.05
N ALA A 136 5.70 1.65 29.10
CA ALA A 136 4.69 0.69 29.54
C ALA A 136 3.48 0.67 28.60
N GLU A 137 3.26 1.74 27.84
CA GLU A 137 2.16 1.83 26.88
C GLU A 137 2.50 1.25 25.52
N ILE A 138 3.77 1.04 25.27
CA ILE A 138 4.28 0.48 24.02
C ILE A 138 4.37 -1.05 24.15
#